data_69ea8f61c364acb6b61a7470d85abcee
#
_entry.id   69ea8f61c364acb6b61a7470d85abcee
#
_cell.length_a   1.000
_cell.length_b   1.000
_cell.length_c   1.000
_cell.angle_alpha   90.00
_cell.angle_beta   90.00
_cell.angle_gamma   90.00
#
_symmetry.space_group_name_H-M   'P 1'
#
loop_
_entity.id
_entity.type
_entity.pdbx_description
1 polymer ?
#
loop_
_entity_poly.entity_id
_entity_poly.type
_entity_poly.pdbx_seq_one_letter_code
_entity_poly.pdbx_strand_id
1 'polypeptide(L)'
;MLKILQKIMAVGTVTEAWDAGPTPERFRGRVEPAGGSCASCGACLAACPVGAIEKDGDSITVNQRACIFCGRCVERCERGLLTQTGDYKLAELGGQLLGEAVRAGITRTLGRSLHVRHLDVGSCNACDFELNQLLGPVYDLQQYGVDFVASPRHADLLMVTGVVTRNLTQALLMTYEATPAPRLVMAVGACAAAGRTFGAKNYAVRGGADALVPVDIYVPGCPPRPQALLYGILLALGRIEKA
;
A
#
# COMPACT_ATOMS: atom_id res chain seq x y z
N MET A 1 24.15 -29.62 19.04
CA MET A 1 24.68 -28.91 17.87
C MET A 1 24.36 -29.62 16.55
N LEU A 2 24.70 -30.90 16.38
CA LEU A 2 24.46 -31.62 15.11
C LEU A 2 23.00 -31.60 14.61
N LYS A 3 22.01 -31.73 15.50
CA LYS A 3 20.59 -31.67 15.16
C LYS A 3 20.14 -30.29 14.64
N ILE A 4 20.76 -29.19 15.09
CA ILE A 4 20.47 -27.81 14.62
C ILE A 4 21.02 -27.68 13.21
N LEU A 5 22.25 -28.09 12.95
CA LEU A 5 22.86 -28.09 11.62
C LEU A 5 22.05 -28.91 10.61
N GLN A 6 21.61 -30.11 11.02
CA GLN A 6 20.73 -30.93 10.18
C GLN A 6 19.39 -30.23 9.84
N LYS A 7 18.79 -29.57 10.82
CA LYS A 7 17.57 -28.79 10.57
C LYS A 7 17.82 -27.60 9.63
N ILE A 8 18.90 -26.85 9.82
CA ILE A 8 19.28 -25.74 8.94
C ILE A 8 19.47 -26.23 7.50
N MET A 9 20.20 -27.34 7.31
CA MET A 9 20.40 -27.93 5.98
C MET A 9 19.10 -28.45 5.36
N ALA A 10 18.20 -29.01 6.17
CA ALA A 10 16.90 -29.51 5.68
C ALA A 10 15.90 -28.41 5.30
N VAL A 11 15.93 -27.28 5.98
CA VAL A 11 15.01 -26.15 5.73
C VAL A 11 15.47 -25.31 4.53
N GLY A 12 16.78 -25.22 4.28
CA GLY A 12 17.34 -24.41 3.20
C GLY A 12 17.08 -22.92 3.37
N THR A 13 16.84 -22.22 2.27
CA THR A 13 16.54 -20.78 2.26
C THR A 13 15.04 -20.56 2.51
N VAL A 14 14.70 -19.81 3.55
CA VAL A 14 13.32 -19.49 3.95
C VAL A 14 12.88 -18.14 3.37
N THR A 15 13.84 -17.27 3.08
CA THR A 15 13.58 -15.91 2.59
C THR A 15 13.03 -15.95 1.17
N GLU A 16 11.91 -15.25 0.97
CA GLU A 16 11.26 -15.09 -0.34
C GLU A 16 11.66 -13.75 -0.96
N ALA A 17 11.90 -13.75 -2.27
CA ALA A 17 12.04 -12.51 -3.01
C ALA A 17 10.72 -11.74 -3.07
N TRP A 18 10.78 -10.42 -3.23
CA TRP A 18 9.59 -9.56 -3.30
C TRP A 18 8.64 -9.93 -4.47
N ASP A 19 9.17 -10.53 -5.51
CA ASP A 19 8.47 -10.98 -6.73
C ASP A 19 8.28 -12.51 -6.78
N ALA A 20 8.51 -13.21 -5.68
CA ALA A 20 8.48 -14.66 -5.62
C ALA A 20 7.11 -15.24 -5.98
N GLY A 21 7.04 -15.85 -7.13
CA GLY A 21 6.02 -16.76 -7.57
C GLY A 21 4.61 -16.21 -7.80
N PRO A 22 3.71 -17.06 -8.31
CA PRO A 22 2.32 -16.70 -8.49
C PRO A 22 1.61 -16.52 -7.13
N THR A 23 0.65 -15.61 -7.11
CA THR A 23 -0.23 -15.47 -5.95
C THR A 23 -1.11 -16.71 -5.77
N PRO A 24 -1.51 -17.06 -4.54
CA PRO A 24 -2.47 -18.12 -4.30
C PRO A 24 -3.75 -17.91 -5.10
N GLU A 25 -4.39 -18.99 -5.57
CA GLU A 25 -5.60 -18.96 -6.41
C GLU A 25 -6.73 -18.11 -5.80
N ARG A 26 -6.85 -18.10 -4.48
CA ARG A 26 -7.88 -17.31 -3.75
C ARG A 26 -7.44 -15.89 -3.39
N PHE A 27 -6.26 -15.47 -3.84
CA PHE A 27 -5.80 -14.11 -3.58
C PHE A 27 -6.67 -13.10 -4.34
N ARG A 28 -7.10 -12.05 -3.65
CA ARG A 28 -7.91 -10.97 -4.19
C ARG A 28 -7.05 -9.76 -4.47
N GLY A 29 -6.51 -9.69 -5.67
CA GLY A 29 -5.70 -8.57 -6.14
C GLY A 29 -6.52 -7.53 -6.91
N ARG A 30 -5.92 -6.92 -7.91
CA ARG A 30 -6.49 -5.84 -8.72
C ARG A 30 -7.87 -6.20 -9.27
N VAL A 31 -8.81 -5.25 -9.17
CA VAL A 31 -10.09 -5.32 -9.89
C VAL A 31 -9.97 -4.45 -11.13
N GLU A 32 -10.23 -5.01 -12.29
CA GLU A 32 -10.11 -4.32 -13.57
C GLU A 32 -11.26 -4.65 -14.52
N PRO A 33 -11.57 -3.73 -15.45
CA PRO A 33 -12.51 -4.00 -16.53
C PRO A 33 -11.97 -5.06 -17.45
N ALA A 34 -12.77 -6.09 -17.75
CA ALA A 34 -12.45 -7.15 -18.70
C ALA A 34 -12.69 -6.75 -20.17
N GLY A 35 -13.07 -5.49 -20.40
CA GLY A 35 -13.44 -4.97 -21.71
C GLY A 35 -14.94 -5.11 -21.99
N GLY A 36 -15.43 -4.34 -22.98
CA GLY A 36 -16.84 -4.31 -23.35
C GLY A 36 -17.59 -3.08 -22.83
N SER A 37 -18.76 -2.83 -23.44
CA SER A 37 -19.62 -1.68 -23.12
C SER A 37 -20.52 -1.99 -21.92
N CYS A 38 -20.52 -1.10 -20.92
CA CYS A 38 -21.38 -1.19 -19.74
C CYS A 38 -22.62 -0.31 -19.94
N ALA A 39 -23.64 -0.83 -20.59
CA ALA A 39 -24.77 -0.02 -21.03
C ALA A 39 -25.62 0.51 -19.93
N SER A 40 -25.85 0.17 -18.74
CA SER A 40 -26.76 0.92 -17.84
C SER A 40 -27.11 0.31 -16.47
N CYS A 41 -26.68 -0.94 -16.13
CA CYS A 41 -27.26 -1.57 -14.95
C CYS A 41 -26.80 -0.96 -13.60
N GLY A 42 -25.56 -0.41 -13.51
CA GLY A 42 -25.04 0.19 -12.28
C GLY A 42 -24.89 -0.74 -11.07
N ALA A 43 -25.08 -2.05 -11.22
CA ALA A 43 -25.10 -3.01 -10.13
C ALA A 43 -23.78 -3.07 -9.35
N CYS A 44 -22.65 -2.95 -10.06
CA CYS A 44 -21.31 -2.91 -9.44
C CYS A 44 -21.08 -1.64 -8.62
N LEU A 45 -21.60 -0.49 -9.07
CA LEU A 45 -21.52 0.78 -8.32
C LEU A 45 -22.30 0.67 -7.00
N ALA A 46 -23.55 0.17 -7.08
CA ALA A 46 -24.41 -0.02 -5.90
C ALA A 46 -23.84 -1.06 -4.93
N ALA A 47 -23.13 -2.07 -5.44
CA ALA A 47 -22.51 -3.11 -4.61
C ALA A 47 -21.20 -2.67 -3.92
N CYS A 48 -20.58 -1.57 -4.38
CA CYS A 48 -19.30 -1.12 -3.85
C CYS A 48 -19.45 -0.38 -2.52
N PRO A 49 -18.99 -0.95 -1.37
CA PRO A 49 -19.21 -0.36 -0.05
C PRO A 49 -18.41 0.93 0.17
N VAL A 50 -17.37 1.16 -0.63
CA VAL A 50 -16.45 2.31 -0.48
C VAL A 50 -16.52 3.28 -1.65
N GLY A 51 -17.43 3.06 -2.61
CA GLY A 51 -17.59 3.92 -3.77
C GLY A 51 -16.32 4.01 -4.63
N ALA A 52 -15.58 2.90 -4.78
CA ALA A 52 -14.34 2.86 -5.54
C ALA A 52 -14.57 2.69 -7.06
N ILE A 53 -15.81 2.55 -7.51
CA ILE A 53 -16.15 2.34 -8.92
C ILE A 53 -16.79 3.60 -9.46
N GLU A 54 -16.26 4.05 -10.57
CA GLU A 54 -16.79 5.21 -11.31
C GLU A 54 -17.21 4.77 -12.70
N LYS A 55 -18.28 5.36 -13.21
CA LYS A 55 -18.79 5.10 -14.54
C LYS A 55 -18.84 6.40 -15.33
N ASP A 56 -18.22 6.40 -16.48
CA ASP A 56 -18.29 7.50 -17.45
C ASP A 56 -18.80 6.95 -18.81
N GLY A 57 -20.03 7.32 -19.13
CA GLY A 57 -20.72 6.71 -20.28
C GLY A 57 -20.80 5.19 -20.15
N ASP A 58 -20.21 4.49 -21.09
CA ASP A 58 -20.13 3.03 -21.13
C ASP A 58 -18.84 2.45 -20.51
N SER A 59 -17.94 3.32 -20.05
CA SER A 59 -16.69 2.91 -19.43
C SER A 59 -16.83 2.78 -17.91
N ILE A 60 -16.18 1.79 -17.35
CA ILE A 60 -16.07 1.59 -15.91
C ILE A 60 -14.60 1.75 -15.52
N THR A 61 -14.35 2.52 -14.49
CA THR A 61 -13.03 2.67 -13.87
C THR A 61 -13.08 2.27 -12.40
N VAL A 62 -12.00 1.68 -11.91
CA VAL A 62 -11.87 1.25 -10.52
C VAL A 62 -10.72 2.00 -9.89
N ASN A 63 -11.03 2.83 -8.91
CA ASN A 63 -10.04 3.51 -8.09
C ASN A 63 -9.38 2.49 -7.13
N GLN A 64 -8.19 2.00 -7.51
CA GLN A 64 -7.48 0.98 -6.74
C GLN A 64 -7.08 1.49 -5.34
N ARG A 65 -6.81 2.79 -5.17
CA ARG A 65 -6.47 3.39 -3.86
C ARG A 65 -7.62 3.30 -2.87
N ALA A 66 -8.86 3.41 -3.36
CA ALA A 66 -10.06 3.31 -2.53
C ALA A 66 -10.59 1.88 -2.41
N CYS A 67 -10.21 0.98 -3.32
CA CYS A 67 -10.71 -0.38 -3.37
C CYS A 67 -10.26 -1.19 -2.14
N ILE A 68 -11.20 -1.91 -1.51
CA ILE A 68 -10.91 -2.83 -0.41
C ILE A 68 -10.82 -4.30 -0.89
N PHE A 69 -10.78 -4.54 -2.17
CA PHE A 69 -10.59 -5.84 -2.84
C PHE A 69 -11.59 -6.91 -2.41
N CYS A 70 -12.81 -6.54 -2.04
CA CYS A 70 -13.83 -7.45 -1.52
C CYS A 70 -14.47 -8.35 -2.60
N GLY A 71 -14.33 -8.02 -3.89
CA GLY A 71 -14.86 -8.81 -5.01
C GLY A 71 -16.35 -8.64 -5.30
N ARG A 72 -17.13 -7.92 -4.46
CA ARG A 72 -18.59 -7.78 -4.63
C ARG A 72 -19.01 -7.24 -6.00
N CYS A 73 -18.26 -6.34 -6.58
CA CYS A 73 -18.52 -5.78 -7.89
C CYS A 73 -18.38 -6.82 -9.00
N VAL A 74 -17.42 -7.72 -8.88
CA VAL A 74 -17.20 -8.84 -9.82
C VAL A 74 -18.37 -9.83 -9.72
N GLU A 75 -18.75 -10.23 -8.49
CA GLU A 75 -19.86 -11.14 -8.23
C GLU A 75 -21.21 -10.59 -8.71
N ARG A 76 -21.41 -9.27 -8.65
CA ARG A 76 -22.65 -8.60 -9.08
C ARG A 76 -22.69 -8.23 -10.55
N CYS A 77 -21.61 -8.40 -11.28
CA CYS A 77 -21.54 -8.09 -12.71
C CYS A 77 -22.04 -9.27 -13.54
N GLU A 78 -23.35 -9.36 -13.81
CA GLU A 78 -23.95 -10.43 -14.62
C GLU A 78 -23.33 -10.58 -16.01
N ARG A 79 -22.75 -9.51 -16.54
CA ARG A 79 -22.09 -9.48 -17.85
C ARG A 79 -20.61 -9.87 -17.82
N GLY A 80 -20.05 -10.12 -16.64
CA GLY A 80 -18.63 -10.46 -16.48
C GLY A 80 -17.65 -9.37 -16.93
N LEU A 81 -18.07 -8.09 -16.89
CA LEU A 81 -17.25 -6.96 -17.33
C LEU A 81 -16.18 -6.51 -16.33
N LEU A 82 -16.17 -7.09 -15.14
CA LEU A 82 -15.17 -6.85 -14.12
C LEU A 82 -14.53 -8.18 -13.73
N THR A 83 -13.22 -8.18 -13.66
CA THR A 83 -12.42 -9.33 -13.22
C THR A 83 -11.55 -8.96 -12.03
N GLN A 84 -11.22 -9.95 -11.20
CA GLN A 84 -10.27 -9.80 -10.11
C GLN A 84 -9.06 -10.68 -10.41
N THR A 85 -7.90 -10.05 -10.48
CA THR A 85 -6.63 -10.69 -10.82
C THR A 85 -5.83 -11.04 -9.58
N GLY A 86 -4.74 -11.79 -9.76
CA GLY A 86 -3.73 -12.03 -8.71
C GLY A 86 -2.71 -10.91 -8.57
N ASP A 87 -2.87 -9.77 -9.25
CA ASP A 87 -1.89 -8.69 -9.22
C ASP A 87 -1.95 -7.93 -7.89
N TYR A 88 -0.79 -7.85 -7.23
CA TYR A 88 -0.57 -7.10 -5.99
C TYR A 88 0.39 -5.91 -6.16
N LYS A 89 1.00 -5.77 -7.34
CA LYS A 89 1.96 -4.72 -7.66
C LYS A 89 1.24 -3.40 -7.99
N LEU A 90 0.48 -2.91 -7.03
CA LEU A 90 -0.43 -1.78 -7.20
C LEU A 90 0.12 -0.46 -6.65
N ALA A 91 1.36 -0.45 -6.17
CA ALA A 91 1.95 0.78 -5.65
C ALA A 91 2.04 1.85 -6.75
N GLU A 92 1.68 3.06 -6.37
CA GLU A 92 1.65 4.23 -7.26
C GLU A 92 2.47 5.37 -6.66
N LEU A 93 3.20 6.07 -7.51
CA LEU A 93 3.87 7.30 -7.12
C LEU A 93 2.87 8.46 -7.16
N GLY A 94 2.89 9.30 -6.13
CA GLY A 94 2.07 10.52 -6.06
C GLY A 94 2.52 11.53 -7.12
N GLY A 95 1.55 12.12 -7.84
CA GLY A 95 1.81 12.89 -9.05
C GLY A 95 2.48 14.26 -8.87
N GLN A 96 2.80 14.70 -7.66
CA GLN A 96 3.25 16.09 -7.45
C GLN A 96 4.72 16.28 -7.09
N LEU A 97 5.47 15.26 -6.66
CA LEU A 97 6.77 15.53 -6.01
C LEU A 97 7.97 14.72 -6.47
N LEU A 98 7.79 13.66 -7.24
CA LEU A 98 8.94 12.90 -7.70
C LEU A 98 9.30 13.23 -9.16
N GLY A 99 9.67 14.50 -9.41
CA GLY A 99 10.48 14.83 -10.57
C GLY A 99 11.78 14.03 -10.55
N GLU A 100 12.32 13.69 -11.71
CA GLU A 100 13.56 12.89 -11.84
C GLU A 100 14.71 13.41 -10.96
N ALA A 101 14.79 14.73 -10.76
CA ALA A 101 15.81 15.36 -9.91
C ALA A 101 15.63 15.00 -8.42
N VAL A 102 14.38 14.88 -7.92
CA VAL A 102 14.11 14.50 -6.53
C VAL A 102 14.39 13.01 -6.35
N ARG A 103 14.01 12.16 -7.30
CA ARG A 103 14.37 10.74 -7.32
C ARG A 103 15.89 10.54 -7.30
N ALA A 104 16.61 11.22 -8.17
CA ALA A 104 18.08 11.16 -8.21
C ALA A 104 18.70 11.67 -6.91
N GLY A 105 18.12 12.71 -6.30
CA GLY A 105 18.54 13.24 -5.00
C GLY A 105 18.32 12.23 -3.88
N ILE A 106 17.16 11.60 -3.82
CA ILE A 106 16.83 10.57 -2.83
C ILE A 106 17.75 9.35 -3.00
N THR A 107 17.87 8.81 -4.21
CA THR A 107 18.75 7.66 -4.49
C THR A 107 20.21 7.97 -4.13
N ARG A 108 20.68 9.18 -4.40
CA ARG A 108 22.05 9.60 -4.08
C ARG A 108 22.25 9.80 -2.59
N THR A 109 21.25 10.33 -1.87
CA THR A 109 21.34 10.66 -0.44
C THR A 109 21.08 9.45 0.43
N LEU A 110 20.08 8.63 0.10
CA LEU A 110 19.69 7.43 0.84
C LEU A 110 20.42 6.16 0.39
N GLY A 111 21.17 6.22 -0.69
CA GLY A 111 22.09 5.27 -1.32
C GLY A 111 21.95 3.78 -1.01
N ARG A 112 22.07 3.37 0.25
CA ARG A 112 22.08 1.96 0.66
C ARG A 112 21.14 1.63 1.82
N SER A 113 20.69 2.61 2.60
CA SER A 113 19.80 2.39 3.75
C SER A 113 18.62 3.34 3.72
N LEU A 114 17.48 2.86 4.19
CA LEU A 114 16.24 3.63 4.33
C LEU A 114 15.71 3.40 5.75
N HIS A 115 15.58 4.46 6.51
CA HIS A 115 14.98 4.41 7.83
C HIS A 115 13.50 4.80 7.76
N VAL A 116 12.66 3.90 8.22
CA VAL A 116 11.19 4.04 8.15
C VAL A 116 10.63 4.35 9.53
N ARG A 117 9.88 5.43 9.66
CA ARG A 117 9.00 5.64 10.79
C ARG A 117 7.59 5.24 10.42
N HIS A 118 7.05 4.22 11.08
CA HIS A 118 5.64 3.85 10.97
C HIS A 118 4.80 4.67 11.94
N LEU A 119 3.64 5.15 11.46
CA LEU A 119 2.65 5.86 12.25
C LEU A 119 1.24 5.34 11.90
N ASP A 120 0.58 4.78 12.89
CA ASP A 120 -0.85 4.45 12.85
C ASP A 120 -1.67 5.71 13.18
N VAL A 121 -2.60 6.08 12.30
CA VAL A 121 -3.46 7.26 12.44
C VAL A 121 -4.95 6.90 12.58
N GLY A 122 -5.24 5.61 12.83
CA GLY A 122 -6.58 5.07 13.04
C GLY A 122 -6.83 3.81 12.22
N SER A 123 -5.94 2.82 12.35
CA SER A 123 -6.02 1.55 11.64
C SER A 123 -6.92 0.53 12.37
N CYS A 124 -7.27 -0.54 11.65
CA CYS A 124 -7.83 -1.75 12.24
C CYS A 124 -6.74 -2.79 12.58
N ASN A 125 -5.47 -2.39 12.58
CA ASN A 125 -4.26 -3.18 12.76
C ASN A 125 -3.94 -4.19 11.62
N ALA A 126 -4.76 -4.35 10.61
CA ALA A 126 -4.49 -5.31 9.54
C ALA A 126 -3.22 -4.94 8.74
N CYS A 127 -3.08 -3.67 8.36
CA CYS A 127 -1.87 -3.19 7.69
C CYS A 127 -0.62 -3.30 8.59
N ASP A 128 -0.78 -3.04 9.89
CA ASP A 128 0.31 -3.11 10.86
C ASP A 128 0.79 -4.56 11.06
N PHE A 129 -0.16 -5.51 10.98
CA PHE A 129 0.16 -6.93 11.01
C PHE A 129 1.02 -7.35 9.80
N GLU A 130 0.66 -6.90 8.60
CA GLU A 130 1.43 -7.16 7.37
C GLU A 130 2.81 -6.47 7.40
N LEU A 131 2.89 -5.25 7.97
CA LEU A 131 4.16 -4.56 8.18
C LEU A 131 5.09 -5.33 9.12
N ASN A 132 4.54 -5.89 10.21
CA ASN A 132 5.33 -6.71 11.12
C ASN A 132 5.88 -7.98 10.48
N GLN A 133 5.16 -8.56 9.48
CA GLN A 133 5.68 -9.71 8.74
C GLN A 133 6.93 -9.38 7.91
N LEU A 134 7.11 -8.12 7.49
CA LEU A 134 8.31 -7.69 6.76
C LEU A 134 9.60 -7.88 7.58
N LEU A 135 9.50 -7.82 8.91
CA LEU A 135 10.64 -8.00 9.82
C LEU A 135 10.94 -9.49 10.09
N GLY A 136 10.04 -10.37 9.64
CA GLY A 136 10.20 -11.81 9.81
C GLY A 136 11.21 -12.41 8.81
N PRO A 137 11.70 -13.65 9.07
CA PRO A 137 12.73 -14.28 8.26
C PRO A 137 12.29 -14.61 6.83
N VAL A 138 10.98 -14.60 6.56
CA VAL A 138 10.46 -14.89 5.22
C VAL A 138 10.72 -13.72 4.27
N TYR A 139 10.47 -12.49 4.73
CA TYR A 139 10.61 -11.29 3.88
C TYR A 139 11.90 -10.54 4.12
N ASP A 140 12.46 -10.64 5.34
CA ASP A 140 13.76 -10.10 5.73
C ASP A 140 14.03 -8.70 5.14
N LEU A 141 13.21 -7.73 5.55
CA LEU A 141 13.27 -6.35 5.04
C LEU A 141 14.69 -5.75 5.13
N GLN A 142 15.45 -6.18 6.14
CA GLN A 142 16.81 -5.68 6.37
C GLN A 142 17.79 -6.07 5.25
N GLN A 143 17.56 -7.17 4.53
CA GLN A 143 18.37 -7.53 3.36
C GLN A 143 18.34 -6.44 2.27
N TYR A 144 17.25 -5.64 2.23
CA TYR A 144 17.12 -4.51 1.32
C TYR A 144 17.70 -3.21 1.90
N GLY A 145 18.32 -3.25 3.07
CA GLY A 145 18.86 -2.07 3.75
C GLY A 145 17.76 -1.14 4.29
N VAL A 146 16.62 -1.70 4.69
CA VAL A 146 15.47 -0.95 5.22
C VAL A 146 15.22 -1.32 6.66
N ASP A 147 15.19 -0.34 7.55
CA ASP A 147 14.98 -0.52 8.98
C ASP A 147 13.89 0.39 9.54
N PHE A 148 13.13 -0.10 10.51
CA PHE A 148 12.19 0.72 11.25
C PHE A 148 12.86 1.42 12.42
N VAL A 149 12.61 2.74 12.54
CA VAL A 149 13.17 3.58 13.60
C VAL A 149 12.09 4.11 14.54
N ALA A 150 12.44 4.21 15.81
CA ALA A 150 11.50 4.67 16.83
C ALA A 150 11.22 6.18 16.79
N SER A 151 12.16 6.98 16.30
CA SER A 151 12.02 8.43 16.25
C SER A 151 11.88 8.94 14.82
N PRO A 152 10.92 9.83 14.53
CA PRO A 152 10.78 10.45 13.21
C PRO A 152 12.02 11.28 12.81
N ARG A 153 12.79 11.77 13.76
CA ARG A 153 14.01 12.56 13.49
C ARG A 153 15.12 11.77 12.81
N HIS A 154 15.03 10.46 12.82
CA HIS A 154 15.97 9.53 12.16
C HIS A 154 15.35 8.83 10.97
N ALA A 155 14.14 9.22 10.57
CA ALA A 155 13.44 8.59 9.47
C ALA A 155 13.63 9.36 8.17
N ASP A 156 13.75 8.62 7.09
CA ASP A 156 13.78 9.09 5.71
C ASP A 156 12.39 8.93 5.07
N LEU A 157 11.63 7.92 5.53
CA LEU A 157 10.29 7.58 5.07
C LEU A 157 9.32 7.57 6.25
N LEU A 158 8.25 8.37 6.17
CA LEU A 158 7.10 8.27 7.05
C LEU A 158 6.05 7.35 6.40
N MET A 159 5.82 6.20 7.02
CA MET A 159 4.84 5.22 6.57
C MET A 159 3.57 5.34 7.40
N VAL A 160 2.45 5.67 6.76
CA VAL A 160 1.17 5.98 7.42
C VAL A 160 0.18 4.86 7.16
N THR A 161 -0.41 4.29 8.22
CA THR A 161 -1.51 3.30 8.17
C THR A 161 -2.79 3.84 8.79
N GLY A 162 -3.94 3.31 8.37
CA GLY A 162 -5.24 3.70 8.90
C GLY A 162 -5.84 4.95 8.26
N VAL A 163 -7.12 5.21 8.55
CA VAL A 163 -7.76 6.48 8.19
C VAL A 163 -7.28 7.56 9.15
N VAL A 164 -7.13 8.78 8.65
CA VAL A 164 -6.74 9.86 9.55
C VAL A 164 -7.91 10.24 10.45
N THR A 165 -7.84 9.82 11.72
CA THR A 165 -8.83 10.20 12.72
C THR A 165 -8.58 11.62 13.22
N ARG A 166 -9.62 12.28 13.72
CA ARG A 166 -9.49 13.63 14.31
C ARG A 166 -8.52 13.65 15.49
N ASN A 167 -8.53 12.61 16.30
CA ASN A 167 -7.67 12.52 17.48
C ASN A 167 -6.19 12.37 17.12
N LEU A 168 -5.88 11.70 15.99
CA LEU A 168 -4.50 11.46 15.56
C LEU A 168 -4.02 12.46 14.48
N THR A 169 -4.88 13.40 14.08
CA THR A 169 -4.50 14.49 13.15
C THR A 169 -3.24 15.22 13.62
N GLN A 170 -3.21 15.66 14.87
CA GLN A 170 -2.07 16.38 15.43
C GLN A 170 -0.82 15.52 15.48
N ALA A 171 -0.95 14.24 15.85
CA ALA A 171 0.17 13.31 15.87
C ALA A 171 0.78 13.11 14.49
N LEU A 172 -0.05 13.02 13.42
CA LEU A 172 0.44 12.93 12.04
C LEU A 172 1.22 14.18 11.65
N LEU A 173 0.67 15.37 11.89
CA LEU A 173 1.32 16.63 11.53
C LEU A 173 2.66 16.82 12.27
N MET A 174 2.69 16.59 13.58
CA MET A 174 3.90 16.70 14.38
C MET A 174 4.97 15.69 13.96
N THR A 175 4.57 14.46 13.62
CA THR A 175 5.50 13.42 13.15
C THR A 175 6.06 13.80 11.79
N TYR A 176 5.22 14.29 10.88
CA TYR A 176 5.64 14.76 9.56
C TYR A 176 6.64 15.92 9.69
N GLU A 177 6.36 16.92 10.50
CA GLU A 177 7.25 18.06 10.73
C GLU A 177 8.59 17.66 11.37
N ALA A 178 8.57 16.67 12.28
CA ALA A 178 9.76 16.16 12.94
C ALA A 178 10.65 15.29 12.05
N THR A 179 10.12 14.78 10.93
CA THR A 179 10.89 14.00 9.94
C THR A 179 11.75 14.97 9.10
N PRO A 180 13.10 14.82 9.06
CA PRO A 180 13.98 15.74 8.35
C PRO A 180 13.78 15.67 6.83
N ALA A 181 14.07 16.78 6.15
CA ALA A 181 14.10 16.80 4.67
C ALA A 181 15.50 16.35 4.17
N PRO A 182 15.60 15.61 3.05
CA PRO A 182 14.50 15.15 2.19
C PRO A 182 13.76 13.96 2.82
N ARG A 183 12.44 14.00 2.81
CA ARG A 183 11.59 12.95 3.38
C ARG A 183 10.58 12.45 2.37
N LEU A 184 10.18 11.20 2.52
CA LEU A 184 9.11 10.58 1.75
C LEU A 184 7.93 10.26 2.66
N VAL A 185 6.73 10.28 2.11
CA VAL A 185 5.50 9.83 2.79
C VAL A 185 4.84 8.73 1.98
N MET A 186 4.60 7.59 2.63
CA MET A 186 3.93 6.43 2.03
C MET A 186 2.60 6.17 2.75
N ALA A 187 1.51 6.23 1.99
CA ALA A 187 0.18 5.85 2.49
C ALA A 187 -0.07 4.36 2.21
N VAL A 188 -0.24 3.58 3.27
CA VAL A 188 -0.38 2.12 3.23
C VAL A 188 -1.82 1.70 3.49
N GLY A 189 -2.37 0.94 2.54
CA GLY A 189 -3.72 0.43 2.60
C GLY A 189 -4.79 1.43 2.15
N ALA A 190 -5.97 0.93 1.80
CA ALA A 190 -7.09 1.74 1.30
C ALA A 190 -7.53 2.84 2.28
N CYS A 191 -7.34 2.62 3.58
CA CYS A 191 -7.65 3.58 4.62
C CYS A 191 -6.76 4.82 4.54
N ALA A 192 -5.43 4.65 4.52
CA ALA A 192 -4.50 5.77 4.42
C ALA A 192 -4.48 6.36 3.00
N ALA A 193 -4.66 5.54 1.97
CA ALA A 193 -4.58 5.96 0.57
C ALA A 193 -5.78 6.79 0.10
N ALA A 194 -6.99 6.53 0.62
CA ALA A 194 -8.21 7.18 0.15
C ALA A 194 -9.19 7.60 1.26
N GLY A 195 -9.07 7.03 2.46
CA GLY A 195 -9.91 7.38 3.60
C GLY A 195 -11.39 7.05 3.46
N ARG A 196 -11.79 6.24 2.47
CA ARG A 196 -13.21 5.98 2.15
C ARG A 196 -13.82 4.80 2.92
N THR A 197 -13.01 4.01 3.64
CA THR A 197 -13.42 2.74 4.29
C THR A 197 -14.53 2.94 5.32
N PHE A 198 -14.56 4.08 6.02
CA PHE A 198 -15.58 4.43 7.01
C PHE A 198 -16.58 5.48 6.51
N GLY A 199 -16.67 5.68 5.21
CA GLY A 199 -17.54 6.67 4.56
C GLY A 199 -16.95 8.08 4.52
N ALA A 200 -17.24 8.78 3.42
CA ALA A 200 -16.69 10.11 3.13
C ALA A 200 -17.21 11.22 4.07
N LYS A 201 -18.29 10.99 4.78
CA LYS A 201 -18.94 11.97 5.68
C LYS A 201 -19.01 11.44 7.13
N ASN A 202 -17.87 11.13 7.70
CA ASN A 202 -17.80 10.69 9.09
C ASN A 202 -17.16 11.79 9.95
N TYR A 203 -17.81 12.16 11.06
CA TYR A 203 -17.30 13.23 11.95
C TYR A 203 -15.96 12.89 12.59
N ALA A 204 -15.65 11.61 12.78
CA ALA A 204 -14.43 11.14 13.44
C ALA A 204 -13.22 11.04 12.49
N VAL A 205 -13.44 11.10 11.18
CA VAL A 205 -12.43 10.85 10.15
C VAL A 205 -12.16 12.11 9.31
N ARG A 206 -10.89 12.33 8.98
CA ARG A 206 -10.43 13.42 8.10
C ARG A 206 -10.22 12.98 6.65
N GLY A 207 -10.22 11.68 6.39
CA GLY A 207 -9.95 11.11 5.07
C GLY A 207 -8.68 10.28 5.03
N GLY A 208 -8.01 10.24 3.87
CA GLY A 208 -6.69 9.65 3.69
C GLY A 208 -5.57 10.54 4.22
N ALA A 209 -4.34 10.04 4.15
CA ALA A 209 -3.16 10.78 4.60
C ALA A 209 -2.93 12.06 3.77
N ASP A 210 -3.27 12.03 2.49
CA ASP A 210 -3.14 13.14 1.54
C ASP A 210 -4.04 14.35 1.86
N ALA A 211 -5.02 14.17 2.72
CA ALA A 211 -5.83 15.28 3.23
C ALA A 211 -5.06 16.24 4.15
N LEU A 212 -3.91 15.80 4.71
CA LEU A 212 -3.16 16.55 5.72
C LEU A 212 -1.68 16.72 5.38
N VAL A 213 -1.07 15.74 4.72
CA VAL A 213 0.36 15.76 4.37
C VAL A 213 0.54 15.35 2.90
N PRO A 214 1.54 15.86 2.20
CA PRO A 214 1.84 15.39 0.85
C PRO A 214 2.23 13.91 0.90
N VAL A 215 1.64 13.10 0.01
CA VAL A 215 1.91 11.67 -0.10
C VAL A 215 2.66 11.38 -1.39
N ASP A 216 3.83 10.78 -1.27
CA ASP A 216 4.71 10.46 -2.40
C ASP A 216 4.42 9.07 -2.98
N ILE A 217 3.99 8.13 -2.13
CA ILE A 217 3.74 6.75 -2.54
C ILE A 217 2.43 6.27 -1.94
N TYR A 218 1.60 5.62 -2.76
CA TYR A 218 0.39 4.93 -2.33
C TYR A 218 0.56 3.44 -2.53
N VAL A 219 0.26 2.64 -1.50
CA VAL A 219 0.27 1.18 -1.56
C VAL A 219 -1.15 0.68 -1.30
N PRO A 220 -1.96 0.46 -2.35
CA PRO A 220 -3.32 -0.05 -2.22
C PRO A 220 -3.36 -1.45 -1.61
N GLY A 221 -4.44 -1.74 -0.89
CA GLY A 221 -4.68 -3.03 -0.25
C GLY A 221 -5.60 -2.90 0.97
N CYS A 222 -6.23 -3.98 1.39
CA CYS A 222 -7.03 -3.98 2.62
C CYS A 222 -6.98 -5.34 3.32
N PRO A 223 -5.82 -5.67 3.95
CA PRO A 223 -4.51 -4.99 3.89
C PRO A 223 -3.71 -5.32 2.61
N PRO A 224 -2.70 -4.51 2.25
CA PRO A 224 -1.71 -4.91 1.26
C PRO A 224 -0.83 -6.02 1.84
N ARG A 225 -0.57 -7.08 1.06
CA ARG A 225 0.30 -8.18 1.47
C ARG A 225 1.77 -7.71 1.60
N PRO A 226 2.64 -8.43 2.33
CA PRO A 226 4.04 -8.01 2.54
C PRO A 226 4.81 -7.77 1.24
N GLN A 227 4.62 -8.59 0.20
CA GLN A 227 5.26 -8.37 -1.09
C GLN A 227 4.79 -7.08 -1.78
N ALA A 228 3.52 -6.65 -1.60
CA ALA A 228 3.04 -5.36 -2.10
C ALA A 228 3.70 -4.18 -1.37
N LEU A 229 3.94 -4.33 -0.08
CA LEU A 229 4.66 -3.36 0.74
C LEU A 229 6.12 -3.26 0.30
N LEU A 230 6.81 -4.40 0.12
CA LEU A 230 8.16 -4.45 -0.42
C LEU A 230 8.24 -3.81 -1.80
N TYR A 231 7.29 -4.12 -2.69
CA TYR A 231 7.21 -3.51 -4.01
C TYR A 231 7.13 -1.98 -3.90
N GLY A 232 6.25 -1.45 -3.04
CA GLY A 232 6.12 -0.01 -2.81
C GLY A 232 7.40 0.64 -2.28
N ILE A 233 8.09 -0.01 -1.33
CA ILE A 233 9.35 0.48 -0.76
C ILE A 233 10.46 0.47 -1.82
N LEU A 234 10.61 -0.62 -2.59
CA LEU A 234 11.63 -0.73 -3.62
C LEU A 234 11.39 0.23 -4.80
N LEU A 235 10.11 0.46 -5.13
CA LEU A 235 9.70 1.48 -6.10
C LEU A 235 10.08 2.89 -5.62
N ALA A 236 9.86 3.19 -4.34
CA ALA A 236 10.25 4.44 -3.70
C ALA A 236 11.76 4.68 -3.78
N LEU A 237 12.54 3.63 -3.56
CA LEU A 237 14.00 3.67 -3.64
C LEU A 237 14.54 3.71 -5.09
N GLY A 238 13.66 3.60 -6.10
CA GLY A 238 14.07 3.52 -7.50
C GLY A 238 14.88 2.27 -7.85
N ARG A 239 14.75 1.20 -7.03
CA ARG A 239 15.45 -0.07 -7.27
C ARG A 239 14.70 -0.99 -8.23
N ILE A 240 13.45 -0.70 -8.47
CA ILE A 240 12.59 -1.38 -9.44
C ILE A 240 11.80 -0.34 -10.22
N GLU A 241 11.40 -0.69 -11.44
CA GLU A 241 10.50 0.11 -12.24
C GLU A 241 9.04 -0.26 -11.96
N LYS A 242 8.12 0.65 -12.26
CA LYS A 242 6.68 0.37 -12.17
C LYS A 242 6.33 -0.73 -13.20
N ALA A 243 5.71 -1.82 -12.71
CA ALA A 243 5.22 -2.91 -13.54
C ALA A 243 3.98 -2.52 -14.36
#